data_dd4b70f5cac9ffd6fd63b0ec81e7a22e
#
_entry.id   dd4b70f5cac9ffd6fd63b0ec81e7a22e
#
_cell.length_a   1.000
_cell.length_b   1.000
_cell.length_c   1.000
_cell.angle_alpha   90.00
_cell.angle_beta   90.00
_cell.angle_gamma   90.00
#
_symmetry.space_group_name_H-M   'P 1'
#
loop_
_entity.id
_entity.type
_entity.pdbx_description
1 polymer ?
#
loop_
_entity_poly.entity_id
_entity_poly.type
_entity_poly.pdbx_seq_one_letter_code
_entity_poly.pdbx_strand_id
1 'polypeptide(L)'
;RRGFGGDPDLDTRSLIVELAAVRAQRAQLLGFPDHAALAMDDQTVPGPKEALDLLASVGRSAVARMDEEKGEYEALAQESGFDLGPEDWLYFEDKKRAGVLGIDSDELSKYFVLDSVVNDGLFFAANRLYGLTFRPRADIRGWCEDVRTWEVFDEDERPLGLFMADFYTRPGKNGGAWMSELQAGSARTGLLPIVTNDANFDKPEDGGPTLLTWDGVETCFHEF
;
A
#
# COMPACT_ATOMS: atom_id res chain seq x y z
N ARG A 1 21.01 4.43 2.09
CA ARG A 1 20.55 3.20 1.40
C ARG A 1 21.24 2.01 2.04
N ARG A 2 20.47 1.08 2.64
CA ARG A 2 20.98 -0.18 3.19
C ARG A 2 21.00 -1.24 2.09
N GLY A 3 21.93 -2.21 2.19
CA GLY A 3 22.08 -3.29 1.23
C GLY A 3 23.37 -3.22 0.43
N PHE A 4 23.29 -3.42 -0.88
CA PHE A 4 24.44 -3.41 -1.77
C PHE A 4 24.69 -2.00 -2.33
N GLY A 5 25.33 -1.13 -1.56
CA GLY A 5 25.51 0.28 -1.93
C GLY A 5 26.94 0.79 -1.95
N GLY A 6 27.94 -0.07 -1.83
CA GLY A 6 29.37 0.31 -1.80
C GLY A 6 29.89 0.81 -0.44
N ASP A 7 29.02 1.04 0.55
CA ASP A 7 29.40 1.33 1.93
C ASP A 7 29.45 0.01 2.70
N PRO A 8 30.63 -0.44 3.19
CA PRO A 8 30.78 -1.69 3.94
C PRO A 8 29.93 -1.75 5.22
N ASP A 9 29.69 -0.60 5.86
CA ASP A 9 28.91 -0.53 7.12
C ASP A 9 27.40 -0.68 6.87
N LEU A 10 26.97 -0.53 5.62
CA LEU A 10 25.58 -0.69 5.19
C LEU A 10 25.34 -1.98 4.39
N ASP A 11 26.38 -2.81 4.19
CA ASP A 11 26.26 -4.07 3.45
C ASP A 11 25.56 -5.13 4.30
N THR A 12 24.39 -5.55 3.87
CA THR A 12 23.53 -6.54 4.57
C THR A 12 23.63 -7.96 4.01
N ARG A 13 24.52 -8.24 3.05
CA ARG A 13 24.62 -9.56 2.40
C ARG A 13 24.97 -10.68 3.39
N SER A 14 25.92 -10.41 4.31
CA SER A 14 26.27 -11.37 5.38
C SER A 14 25.09 -11.69 6.29
N LEU A 15 24.30 -10.67 6.63
CA LEU A 15 23.09 -10.83 7.45
C LEU A 15 22.00 -11.65 6.74
N ILE A 16 21.90 -11.54 5.42
CA ILE A 16 20.94 -12.34 4.62
C ILE A 16 21.35 -13.83 4.68
N VAL A 17 22.64 -14.14 4.55
CA VAL A 17 23.16 -15.52 4.63
C VAL A 17 22.94 -16.09 6.04
N GLU A 18 23.27 -15.33 7.08
CA GLU A 18 23.06 -15.72 8.47
C GLU A 18 21.56 -15.96 8.77
N LEU A 19 20.70 -15.05 8.34
CA LEU A 19 19.25 -15.16 8.49
C LEU A 19 18.72 -16.43 7.82
N ALA A 20 19.18 -16.75 6.60
CA ALA A 20 18.78 -17.97 5.90
C ALA A 20 19.20 -19.23 6.67
N ALA A 21 20.44 -19.25 7.20
CA ALA A 21 20.95 -20.36 8.00
C ALA A 21 20.16 -20.56 9.30
N VAL A 22 19.88 -19.48 10.03
CA VAL A 22 19.10 -19.53 11.29
C VAL A 22 17.65 -19.98 11.03
N ARG A 23 17.04 -19.51 9.93
CA ARG A 23 15.70 -19.95 9.53
C ARG A 23 15.65 -21.43 9.18
N ALA A 24 16.66 -21.96 8.51
CA ALA A 24 16.77 -23.39 8.23
C ALA A 24 16.90 -24.21 9.53
N GLN A 25 17.76 -23.80 10.47
CA GLN A 25 17.91 -24.44 11.78
C GLN A 25 16.60 -24.43 12.58
N ARG A 26 15.89 -23.29 12.58
CA ARG A 26 14.58 -23.18 13.24
C ARG A 26 13.57 -24.18 12.67
N ALA A 27 13.49 -24.28 11.35
CA ALA A 27 12.59 -25.24 10.69
C ALA A 27 12.90 -26.67 11.07
N GLN A 28 14.18 -27.06 11.06
CA GLN A 28 14.62 -28.42 11.48
C GLN A 28 14.28 -28.72 12.93
N LEU A 29 14.48 -27.76 13.84
CA LEU A 29 14.12 -27.93 15.26
C LEU A 29 12.62 -28.15 15.47
N LEU A 30 11.79 -27.58 14.57
CA LEU A 30 10.33 -27.73 14.59
C LEU A 30 9.83 -28.94 13.77
N GLY A 31 10.74 -29.76 13.20
CA GLY A 31 10.39 -30.97 12.46
C GLY A 31 10.07 -30.74 10.97
N PHE A 32 10.36 -29.55 10.43
CA PHE A 32 10.16 -29.24 9.01
C PHE A 32 11.47 -29.39 8.21
N PRO A 33 11.39 -29.80 6.91
CA PRO A 33 12.58 -30.00 6.10
C PRO A 33 13.32 -28.68 5.81
N ASP A 34 12.58 -27.56 5.69
CA ASP A 34 13.13 -26.25 5.43
C ASP A 34 12.19 -25.13 5.89
N HIS A 35 12.65 -23.87 5.77
CA HIS A 35 11.89 -22.71 6.21
C HIS A 35 10.62 -22.46 5.37
N ALA A 36 10.63 -22.81 4.09
CA ALA A 36 9.44 -22.63 3.24
C ALA A 36 8.30 -23.56 3.69
N ALA A 37 8.63 -24.83 3.99
CA ALA A 37 7.66 -25.78 4.53
C ALA A 37 7.11 -25.31 5.89
N LEU A 38 7.96 -24.80 6.77
CA LEU A 38 7.52 -24.23 8.06
C LEU A 38 6.61 -23.01 7.87
N ALA A 39 6.99 -22.10 6.96
CA ALA A 39 6.24 -20.87 6.72
C ALA A 39 4.88 -21.10 6.04
N MET A 40 4.71 -22.24 5.36
CA MET A 40 3.49 -22.58 4.64
C MET A 40 2.56 -23.52 5.42
N ASP A 41 2.97 -24.00 6.58
CA ASP A 41 2.21 -24.98 7.38
C ASP A 41 0.79 -24.48 7.74
N ASP A 42 0.64 -23.18 7.94
CA ASP A 42 -0.62 -22.52 8.28
C ASP A 42 -1.23 -21.69 7.12
N GLN A 43 -0.70 -21.86 5.90
CA GLN A 43 -1.17 -21.12 4.73
C GLN A 43 -2.19 -21.94 3.90
N THR A 44 -2.89 -21.24 2.98
CA THR A 44 -3.86 -21.89 2.08
C THR A 44 -3.22 -22.77 1.01
N VAL A 45 -1.95 -22.54 0.68
CA VAL A 45 -1.17 -23.37 -0.25
C VAL A 45 -0.65 -24.61 0.48
N PRO A 46 -0.86 -25.83 -0.04
CA PRO A 46 -0.49 -27.08 0.66
C PRO A 46 1.00 -27.25 0.94
N GLY A 47 1.88 -26.60 0.17
CA GLY A 47 3.31 -26.70 0.39
C GLY A 47 4.15 -25.93 -0.64
N PRO A 48 5.51 -25.96 -0.47
CA PRO A 48 6.43 -25.22 -1.34
C PRO A 48 6.37 -25.61 -2.82
N LYS A 49 6.15 -26.89 -3.11
CA LYS A 49 6.04 -27.35 -4.51
C LYS A 49 4.82 -26.76 -5.22
N GLU A 50 3.68 -26.80 -4.57
CA GLU A 50 2.42 -26.27 -5.11
C GLU A 50 2.50 -24.76 -5.29
N ALA A 51 3.14 -24.05 -4.36
CA ALA A 51 3.42 -22.61 -4.47
C ALA A 51 4.31 -22.30 -5.69
N LEU A 52 5.39 -23.05 -5.87
CA LEU A 52 6.28 -22.89 -7.03
C LEU A 52 5.61 -23.23 -8.35
N ASP A 53 4.78 -24.27 -8.38
CA ASP A 53 4.01 -24.65 -9.58
C ASP A 53 3.01 -23.55 -9.97
N LEU A 54 2.33 -22.96 -8.98
CA LEU A 54 1.43 -21.82 -9.17
C LEU A 54 2.19 -20.62 -9.72
N LEU A 55 3.27 -20.22 -9.08
CA LEU A 55 4.10 -19.09 -9.51
C LEU A 55 4.64 -19.30 -10.93
N ALA A 56 5.12 -20.50 -11.25
CA ALA A 56 5.61 -20.83 -12.58
C ALA A 56 4.49 -20.77 -13.65
N SER A 57 3.28 -21.17 -13.28
CA SER A 57 2.11 -21.12 -14.17
C SER A 57 1.70 -19.67 -14.47
N VAL A 58 1.55 -18.85 -13.42
CA VAL A 58 1.22 -17.42 -13.54
C VAL A 58 2.33 -16.68 -14.29
N GLY A 59 3.61 -16.96 -13.95
CA GLY A 59 4.78 -16.34 -14.57
C GLY A 59 4.82 -16.56 -16.09
N ARG A 60 4.53 -17.77 -16.58
CA ARG A 60 4.49 -18.03 -18.04
C ARG A 60 3.44 -17.17 -18.74
N SER A 61 2.25 -17.05 -18.16
CA SER A 61 1.18 -16.23 -18.73
C SER A 61 1.51 -14.73 -18.68
N ALA A 62 2.10 -14.29 -17.57
CA ALA A 62 2.51 -12.90 -17.37
C ALA A 62 3.62 -12.48 -18.35
N VAL A 63 4.63 -13.35 -18.59
CA VAL A 63 5.70 -13.07 -19.56
C VAL A 63 5.14 -12.93 -20.96
N ALA A 64 4.25 -13.83 -21.39
CA ALA A 64 3.63 -13.74 -22.71
C ALA A 64 2.86 -12.42 -22.89
N ARG A 65 2.13 -11.98 -21.86
CA ARG A 65 1.42 -10.69 -21.89
C ARG A 65 2.37 -9.50 -21.89
N MET A 66 3.44 -9.56 -21.07
CA MET A 66 4.47 -8.54 -21.04
C MET A 66 5.16 -8.36 -22.40
N ASP A 67 5.43 -9.46 -23.12
CA ASP A 67 6.04 -9.40 -24.45
C ASP A 67 5.12 -8.70 -25.47
N GLU A 68 3.80 -8.92 -25.40
CA GLU A 68 2.82 -8.21 -26.21
C GLU A 68 2.84 -6.71 -25.91
N GLU A 69 2.75 -6.34 -24.62
CA GLU A 69 2.75 -4.94 -24.16
C GLU A 69 4.06 -4.23 -24.50
N LYS A 70 5.19 -4.93 -24.39
CA LYS A 70 6.49 -4.43 -24.78
C LYS A 70 6.53 -3.99 -26.25
N GLY A 71 5.97 -4.80 -27.15
CA GLY A 71 5.90 -4.46 -28.57
C GLY A 71 5.09 -3.19 -28.84
N GLU A 72 4.01 -2.99 -28.10
CA GLU A 72 3.18 -1.78 -28.19
C GLU A 72 3.94 -0.54 -27.66
N TYR A 73 4.65 -0.67 -26.54
CA TYR A 73 5.44 0.43 -25.97
C TYR A 73 6.69 0.76 -26.80
N GLU A 74 7.34 -0.24 -27.39
CA GLU A 74 8.43 -0.03 -28.34
C GLU A 74 8.01 0.80 -29.55
N ALA A 75 6.80 0.53 -30.08
CA ALA A 75 6.25 1.34 -31.17
C ALA A 75 6.03 2.80 -30.74
N LEU A 76 5.47 3.06 -29.56
CA LEU A 76 5.26 4.41 -29.02
C LEU A 76 6.61 5.12 -28.72
N ALA A 77 7.64 4.38 -28.27
CA ALA A 77 8.95 4.93 -28.01
C ALA A 77 9.65 5.35 -29.32
N GLN A 78 9.55 4.52 -30.36
CA GLN A 78 10.09 4.84 -31.69
C GLN A 78 9.43 6.07 -32.31
N GLU A 79 8.11 6.27 -32.16
CA GLU A 79 7.44 7.49 -32.56
C GLU A 79 7.99 8.73 -31.83
N SER A 80 8.49 8.55 -30.61
CA SER A 80 9.11 9.58 -29.78
C SER A 80 10.64 9.73 -30.05
N GLY A 81 11.23 8.86 -30.89
CA GLY A 81 12.60 8.98 -31.40
C GLY A 81 13.66 8.33 -30.52
N PHE A 82 13.31 7.37 -29.63
CA PHE A 82 14.27 6.65 -28.80
C PHE A 82 13.90 5.18 -28.61
N ASP A 83 14.84 4.39 -28.07
CA ASP A 83 14.65 2.98 -27.75
C ASP A 83 14.05 2.84 -26.34
N LEU A 84 13.09 1.92 -26.16
CA LEU A 84 12.44 1.64 -24.89
C LEU A 84 13.43 0.98 -23.89
N GLY A 85 13.65 1.65 -22.75
CA GLY A 85 14.31 1.08 -21.58
C GLY A 85 13.33 0.53 -20.54
N PRO A 86 13.78 -0.33 -19.61
CA PRO A 86 12.94 -0.80 -18.50
C PRO A 86 12.38 0.33 -17.63
N GLU A 87 13.13 1.42 -17.50
CA GLU A 87 12.76 2.63 -16.74
C GLU A 87 11.63 3.42 -17.37
N ASP A 88 11.39 3.24 -18.68
CA ASP A 88 10.37 3.99 -19.42
C ASP A 88 9.00 3.31 -19.40
N TRP A 89 8.90 2.10 -18.83
CA TRP A 89 7.71 1.27 -18.90
C TRP A 89 6.45 1.97 -18.39
N LEU A 90 6.50 2.53 -17.19
CA LEU A 90 5.35 3.22 -16.57
C LEU A 90 4.93 4.46 -17.35
N TYR A 91 5.88 5.17 -17.96
CA TYR A 91 5.57 6.33 -18.80
C TYR A 91 4.76 5.94 -20.04
N PHE A 92 5.19 4.87 -20.74
CA PHE A 92 4.46 4.39 -21.92
C PHE A 92 3.16 3.68 -21.58
N GLU A 93 3.08 3.04 -20.43
CA GLU A 93 1.83 2.50 -19.91
C GLU A 93 0.79 3.63 -19.71
N ASP A 94 1.16 4.73 -19.08
CA ASP A 94 0.28 5.87 -18.87
C ASP A 94 -0.10 6.55 -20.19
N LYS A 95 0.87 6.74 -21.08
CA LYS A 95 0.65 7.28 -22.43
C LYS A 95 -0.33 6.44 -23.25
N LYS A 96 -0.20 5.11 -23.20
CA LYS A 96 -1.13 4.18 -23.86
C LYS A 96 -2.52 4.28 -23.23
N ARG A 97 -2.59 4.29 -21.90
CA ARG A 97 -3.85 4.40 -21.15
C ARG A 97 -4.61 5.66 -21.52
N ALA A 98 -3.93 6.80 -21.54
CA ALA A 98 -4.50 8.08 -21.98
C ALA A 98 -5.03 8.01 -23.42
N GLY A 99 -4.27 7.40 -24.34
CA GLY A 99 -4.68 7.22 -25.74
C GLY A 99 -5.88 6.31 -25.93
N VAL A 100 -6.00 5.24 -25.14
CA VAL A 100 -7.11 4.27 -25.24
C VAL A 100 -8.37 4.78 -24.54
N LEU A 101 -8.22 5.35 -23.34
CA LEU A 101 -9.35 5.79 -22.51
C LEU A 101 -9.80 7.23 -22.85
N GLY A 102 -8.94 8.02 -23.51
CA GLY A 102 -9.20 9.43 -23.74
C GLY A 102 -9.29 10.26 -22.45
N ILE A 103 -8.71 9.74 -21.35
CA ILE A 103 -8.73 10.37 -20.03
C ILE A 103 -7.30 10.79 -19.70
N ASP A 104 -7.14 12.08 -19.45
CA ASP A 104 -5.92 12.67 -18.92
C ASP A 104 -5.89 12.46 -17.39
N SER A 105 -4.85 11.80 -16.90
CA SER A 105 -4.67 11.53 -15.46
C SER A 105 -4.62 12.82 -14.64
N ASP A 106 -4.03 13.90 -15.18
CA ASP A 106 -3.96 15.19 -14.51
C ASP A 106 -5.33 15.88 -14.44
N GLU A 107 -6.15 15.74 -15.49
CA GLU A 107 -7.53 16.22 -15.47
C GLU A 107 -8.37 15.42 -14.48
N LEU A 108 -8.18 14.10 -14.43
CA LEU A 108 -8.93 13.23 -13.53
C LEU A 108 -8.60 13.52 -12.04
N SER A 109 -7.34 13.78 -11.74
CA SER A 109 -6.89 14.06 -10.36
C SER A 109 -7.56 15.28 -9.74
N LYS A 110 -7.99 16.26 -10.55
CA LYS A 110 -8.70 17.46 -10.07
C LYS A 110 -10.04 17.15 -9.40
N TYR A 111 -10.62 15.99 -9.67
CA TYR A 111 -11.85 15.51 -9.03
C TYR A 111 -11.58 14.78 -7.71
N PHE A 112 -10.33 14.42 -7.44
CA PHE A 112 -9.94 13.61 -6.28
C PHE A 112 -9.18 14.43 -5.25
N VAL A 113 -9.84 15.46 -4.72
CA VAL A 113 -9.32 16.22 -3.57
C VAL A 113 -9.36 15.30 -2.34
N LEU A 114 -8.23 15.13 -1.66
CA LEU A 114 -8.08 14.22 -0.50
C LEU A 114 -9.20 14.43 0.53
N ASP A 115 -9.52 15.67 0.86
CA ASP A 115 -10.55 15.98 1.85
C ASP A 115 -11.94 15.50 1.42
N SER A 116 -12.28 15.64 0.13
CA SER A 116 -13.54 15.13 -0.43
C SER A 116 -13.52 13.61 -0.52
N VAL A 117 -12.41 13.00 -0.93
CA VAL A 117 -12.25 11.53 -0.94
C VAL A 117 -12.49 10.94 0.45
N VAL A 118 -11.94 11.57 1.49
CA VAL A 118 -12.14 11.11 2.88
C VAL A 118 -13.57 11.35 3.36
N ASN A 119 -14.06 12.58 3.29
CA ASN A 119 -15.34 12.94 3.92
C ASN A 119 -16.55 12.47 3.09
N ASP A 120 -16.53 12.75 1.77
CA ASP A 120 -17.65 12.49 0.88
C ASP A 120 -17.57 11.10 0.23
N GLY A 121 -16.40 10.45 0.32
CA GLY A 121 -16.14 9.09 -0.17
C GLY A 121 -16.10 8.07 0.97
N LEU A 122 -15.00 7.98 1.72
CA LEU A 122 -14.78 6.95 2.75
C LEU A 122 -15.85 7.00 3.85
N PHE A 123 -16.03 8.15 4.47
CA PHE A 123 -16.98 8.29 5.58
C PHE A 123 -18.42 8.12 5.11
N PHE A 124 -18.74 8.60 3.91
CA PHE A 124 -20.06 8.34 3.31
C PHE A 124 -20.28 6.85 3.08
N ALA A 125 -19.31 6.13 2.51
CA ALA A 125 -19.43 4.69 2.28
C ALA A 125 -19.57 3.90 3.59
N ALA A 126 -18.75 4.21 4.59
CA ALA A 126 -18.84 3.60 5.92
C ALA A 126 -20.19 3.87 6.61
N ASN A 127 -20.72 5.08 6.46
CA ASN A 127 -22.06 5.41 6.97
C ASN A 127 -23.15 4.58 6.26
N ARG A 128 -23.09 4.49 4.93
CA ARG A 128 -24.09 3.74 4.15
C ARG A 128 -24.06 2.23 4.40
N LEU A 129 -22.87 1.67 4.64
CA LEU A 129 -22.67 0.22 4.83
C LEU A 129 -22.87 -0.20 6.28
N TYR A 130 -22.42 0.62 7.23
CA TYR A 130 -22.29 0.22 8.64
C TYR A 130 -22.95 1.19 9.62
N GLY A 131 -23.54 2.28 9.16
CA GLY A 131 -24.13 3.30 10.04
C GLY A 131 -23.10 4.18 10.78
N LEU A 132 -21.80 4.06 10.44
CA LEU A 132 -20.74 4.76 11.16
C LEU A 132 -20.79 6.28 10.93
N THR A 133 -20.48 7.05 11.98
CA THR A 133 -20.29 8.50 11.90
C THR A 133 -18.92 8.89 12.47
N PHE A 134 -18.34 9.96 11.91
CA PHE A 134 -16.98 10.41 12.21
C PHE A 134 -17.02 11.87 12.69
N ARG A 135 -16.53 12.13 13.90
CA ARG A 135 -16.47 13.48 14.47
C ARG A 135 -15.02 13.92 14.63
N PRO A 136 -14.59 15.01 13.99
CA PRO A 136 -13.20 15.49 14.11
C PRO A 136 -12.82 15.79 15.55
N ARG A 137 -11.59 15.41 15.96
CA ARG A 137 -11.02 15.60 17.28
C ARG A 137 -9.70 16.36 17.17
N ALA A 138 -9.80 17.67 16.85
CA ALA A 138 -8.63 18.54 16.75
C ALA A 138 -7.88 18.74 18.09
N ASP A 139 -8.52 18.39 19.21
CA ASP A 139 -7.94 18.39 20.55
C ASP A 139 -7.01 17.19 20.80
N ILE A 140 -7.14 16.11 20.01
CA ILE A 140 -6.28 14.92 20.07
C ILE A 140 -5.20 15.04 19.00
N ARG A 141 -3.96 15.29 19.43
CA ARG A 141 -2.80 15.39 18.56
C ARG A 141 -2.23 14.01 18.25
N GLY A 142 -1.84 13.81 16.99
CA GLY A 142 -1.07 12.63 16.58
C GLY A 142 0.43 12.81 16.82
N TRP A 143 1.22 11.89 16.28
CA TRP A 143 2.69 11.86 16.35
C TRP A 143 3.39 12.91 15.48
N CYS A 144 2.66 13.54 14.56
CA CYS A 144 3.11 14.71 13.82
C CYS A 144 1.93 15.65 13.54
N GLU A 145 2.23 16.86 13.07
CA GLU A 145 1.25 17.94 12.90
C GLU A 145 0.12 17.60 11.90
N ASP A 146 0.45 16.82 10.88
CA ASP A 146 -0.48 16.49 9.78
C ASP A 146 -1.39 15.30 10.08
N VAL A 147 -1.23 14.61 11.19
CA VAL A 147 -2.13 13.53 11.61
C VAL A 147 -3.49 14.09 11.97
N ARG A 148 -4.51 13.54 11.36
CA ARG A 148 -5.92 13.91 11.61
C ARG A 148 -6.58 12.83 12.46
N THR A 149 -7.41 13.24 13.40
CA THR A 149 -8.09 12.33 14.33
C THR A 149 -9.60 12.52 14.29
N TRP A 150 -10.31 11.42 14.26
CA TRP A 150 -11.78 11.37 14.39
C TRP A 150 -12.18 10.38 15.46
N GLU A 151 -13.23 10.73 16.19
CA GLU A 151 -13.95 9.80 17.03
C GLU A 151 -15.05 9.14 16.18
N VAL A 152 -15.13 7.82 16.27
CA VAL A 152 -16.05 7.00 15.47
C VAL A 152 -17.21 6.54 16.34
N PHE A 153 -18.42 6.67 15.82
CA PHE A 153 -19.67 6.26 16.49
C PHE A 153 -20.46 5.28 15.61
N ASP A 154 -21.22 4.41 16.26
CA ASP A 154 -22.21 3.56 15.59
C ASP A 154 -23.52 4.30 15.28
N GLU A 155 -24.51 3.58 14.73
CA GLU A 155 -25.82 4.13 14.39
C GLU A 155 -26.63 4.61 15.62
N ASP A 156 -26.35 4.08 16.82
CA ASP A 156 -26.96 4.47 18.09
C ASP A 156 -26.17 5.60 18.79
N GLU A 157 -25.24 6.24 18.11
CA GLU A 157 -24.34 7.28 18.65
C GLU A 157 -23.43 6.81 19.80
N ARG A 158 -23.16 5.51 19.92
CA ARG A 158 -22.21 4.99 20.90
C ARG A 158 -20.80 5.09 20.36
N PRO A 159 -19.82 5.57 21.15
CA PRO A 159 -18.44 5.65 20.70
C PRO A 159 -17.85 4.25 20.46
N LEU A 160 -17.27 4.04 19.29
CA LEU A 160 -16.61 2.80 18.90
C LEU A 160 -15.10 2.85 19.06
N GLY A 161 -14.47 4.01 18.85
CA GLY A 161 -13.02 4.16 18.92
C GLY A 161 -12.51 5.46 18.30
N LEU A 162 -11.22 5.52 18.10
CA LEU A 162 -10.57 6.61 17.37
C LEU A 162 -10.02 6.10 16.04
N PHE A 163 -10.23 6.89 15.02
CA PHE A 163 -9.59 6.75 13.72
C PHE A 163 -8.58 7.87 13.53
N MET A 164 -7.33 7.54 13.22
CA MET A 164 -6.26 8.50 12.98
C MET A 164 -5.70 8.28 11.57
N ALA A 165 -5.52 9.36 10.81
CA ALA A 165 -5.00 9.27 9.46
C ALA A 165 -3.73 10.12 9.30
N ASP A 166 -2.68 9.46 8.81
CA ASP A 166 -1.37 10.05 8.48
C ASP A 166 -1.15 9.93 6.97
N PHE A 167 -1.62 10.92 6.22
CA PHE A 167 -1.69 10.83 4.77
C PHE A 167 -0.38 11.18 4.06
N TYR A 168 0.49 11.99 4.66
CA TYR A 168 1.58 12.62 3.93
C TYR A 168 2.93 11.92 4.11
N THR A 169 3.71 11.94 3.02
CA THR A 169 5.11 11.50 3.06
C THR A 169 5.96 12.44 3.92
N ARG A 170 6.97 11.90 4.58
CA ARG A 170 7.99 12.67 5.31
C ARG A 170 9.24 11.84 5.54
N PRO A 171 10.39 12.48 5.85
CA PRO A 171 11.60 11.76 6.23
C PRO A 171 11.36 10.82 7.41
N GLY A 172 11.82 9.57 7.28
CA GLY A 172 11.71 8.54 8.31
C GLY A 172 10.39 7.74 8.30
N LYS A 173 9.39 8.13 7.50
CA LYS A 173 8.20 7.31 7.28
C LYS A 173 8.50 6.19 6.26
N ASN A 174 7.99 4.99 6.50
CA ASN A 174 8.09 3.90 5.52
C ASN A 174 7.27 4.22 4.26
N GLY A 175 7.74 3.74 3.11
CA GLY A 175 6.98 3.85 1.86
C GLY A 175 5.77 2.90 1.80
N GLY A 176 4.87 3.16 0.85
CA GLY A 176 3.61 2.43 0.70
C GLY A 176 2.49 3.01 1.55
N ALA A 177 1.44 2.23 1.76
CA ALA A 177 0.34 2.56 2.67
C ALA A 177 0.05 1.36 3.56
N TRP A 178 -0.55 1.60 4.71
CA TRP A 178 -0.91 0.54 5.65
C TRP A 178 -1.94 1.02 6.69
N MET A 179 -2.70 0.08 7.22
CA MET A 179 -3.45 0.26 8.45
C MET A 179 -2.69 -0.32 9.64
N SER A 180 -2.92 0.25 10.82
CA SER A 180 -2.38 -0.29 12.08
C SER A 180 -3.38 -0.12 13.22
N GLU A 181 -3.33 -1.04 14.16
CA GLU A 181 -4.01 -0.94 15.43
C GLU A 181 -3.02 -0.44 16.48
N LEU A 182 -3.12 0.82 16.90
CA LEU A 182 -2.30 1.38 17.98
C LEU A 182 -2.75 0.87 19.35
N GLN A 183 -4.05 0.62 19.50
CA GLN A 183 -4.66 0.09 20.70
C GLN A 183 -5.75 -0.89 20.31
N ALA A 184 -5.62 -2.13 20.77
CA ALA A 184 -6.66 -3.13 20.60
C ALA A 184 -7.89 -2.80 21.45
N GLY A 185 -9.07 -2.95 20.86
CA GLY A 185 -10.32 -2.89 21.58
C GLY A 185 -10.52 -4.11 22.49
N SER A 186 -11.15 -3.91 23.65
CA SER A 186 -11.46 -5.01 24.57
C SER A 186 -12.79 -4.80 25.28
N ALA A 187 -13.79 -5.56 24.92
CA ALA A 187 -15.09 -5.54 25.60
C ALA A 187 -14.98 -5.89 27.10
N ARG A 188 -14.00 -6.71 27.46
CA ARG A 188 -13.77 -7.12 28.86
C ARG A 188 -13.30 -5.99 29.76
N THR A 189 -12.49 -5.07 29.22
CA THR A 189 -11.93 -3.93 29.96
C THR A 189 -12.62 -2.62 29.64
N GLY A 190 -13.54 -2.59 28.68
CA GLY A 190 -14.19 -1.37 28.18
C GLY A 190 -13.24 -0.47 27.36
N LEU A 191 -12.10 -1.02 26.91
CA LEU A 191 -11.12 -0.26 26.13
C LEU A 191 -11.57 -0.17 24.68
N LEU A 192 -11.64 1.04 24.14
CA LEU A 192 -11.97 1.28 22.74
C LEU A 192 -10.70 1.23 21.87
N PRO A 193 -10.80 0.75 20.62
CA PRO A 193 -9.66 0.68 19.71
C PRO A 193 -9.21 2.06 19.25
N ILE A 194 -7.92 2.15 18.89
CA ILE A 194 -7.33 3.25 18.14
C ILE A 194 -6.71 2.66 16.89
N VAL A 195 -7.25 3.02 15.74
CA VAL A 195 -6.83 2.50 14.43
C VAL A 195 -6.25 3.63 13.59
N THR A 196 -5.21 3.31 12.81
CA THR A 196 -4.59 4.28 11.90
C THR A 196 -4.69 3.83 10.46
N ASN A 197 -4.81 4.81 9.56
CA ASN A 197 -4.43 4.65 8.16
C ASN A 197 -3.22 5.54 7.88
N ASP A 198 -2.22 4.96 7.26
CA ASP A 198 -0.98 5.62 6.91
C ASP A 198 -0.78 5.55 5.39
N ALA A 199 -0.48 6.68 4.76
CA ALA A 199 -0.21 6.79 3.33
C ALA A 199 1.03 7.66 3.08
N ASN A 200 1.42 7.82 1.82
CA ASN A 200 2.56 8.62 1.42
C ASN A 200 2.19 9.55 0.24
N PHE A 201 1.14 10.33 0.41
CA PHE A 201 0.77 11.35 -0.58
C PHE A 201 1.68 12.57 -0.47
N ASP A 202 1.90 13.24 -1.60
CA ASP A 202 2.66 14.47 -1.63
C ASP A 202 1.82 15.64 -1.08
N LYS A 203 2.39 16.37 -0.13
CA LYS A 203 1.75 17.57 0.40
C LYS A 203 2.07 18.76 -0.51
N PRO A 204 1.07 19.50 -1.03
CA PRO A 204 1.33 20.68 -1.84
C PRO A 204 2.15 21.73 -1.11
N GLU A 205 3.23 22.22 -1.72
CA GLU A 205 4.12 23.23 -1.11
C GLU A 205 3.44 24.60 -0.99
N ASP A 206 2.48 24.89 -1.86
CA ASP A 206 1.73 26.16 -1.88
C ASP A 206 0.56 26.20 -0.88
N GLY A 207 0.32 25.10 -0.15
CA GLY A 207 -0.81 24.97 0.76
C GLY A 207 -2.15 24.77 0.07
N GLY A 208 -2.14 24.47 -1.21
CA GLY A 208 -3.33 24.11 -2.01
C GLY A 208 -3.92 22.75 -1.60
N PRO A 209 -5.01 22.33 -2.25
CA PRO A 209 -5.63 21.04 -2.00
C PRO A 209 -4.71 19.90 -2.46
N THR A 210 -4.63 18.83 -1.69
CA THR A 210 -3.96 17.60 -2.11
C THR A 210 -4.83 16.86 -3.12
N LEU A 211 -4.33 16.74 -4.35
CA LEU A 211 -5.00 16.00 -5.42
C LEU A 211 -4.45 14.57 -5.46
N LEU A 212 -5.33 13.59 -5.46
CA LEU A 212 -4.96 12.18 -5.54
C LEU A 212 -5.01 11.70 -7.00
N THR A 213 -4.16 10.72 -7.30
CA THR A 213 -4.34 9.87 -8.48
C THR A 213 -5.48 8.88 -8.23
N TRP A 214 -5.95 8.20 -9.28
CA TRP A 214 -6.91 7.10 -9.12
C TRP A 214 -6.38 6.03 -8.15
N ASP A 215 -5.13 5.62 -8.29
CA ASP A 215 -4.45 4.68 -7.39
C ASP A 215 -4.43 5.18 -5.93
N GLY A 216 -4.21 6.49 -5.74
CA GLY A 216 -4.28 7.12 -4.41
C GLY A 216 -5.68 7.03 -3.79
N VAL A 217 -6.74 7.16 -4.61
CA VAL A 217 -8.12 6.95 -4.15
C VAL A 217 -8.36 5.49 -3.77
N GLU A 218 -7.96 4.55 -4.64
CA GLU A 218 -8.07 3.11 -4.34
C GLU A 218 -7.31 2.75 -3.07
N THR A 219 -6.10 3.30 -2.88
CA THR A 219 -5.31 3.13 -1.65
C THR A 219 -6.07 3.62 -0.42
N CYS A 220 -6.69 4.81 -0.47
CA CYS A 220 -7.50 5.31 0.66
C CYS A 220 -8.62 4.35 1.04
N PHE A 221 -9.34 3.81 0.05
CA PHE A 221 -10.43 2.86 0.30
C PHE A 221 -9.94 1.48 0.72
N HIS A 222 -8.75 1.07 0.29
CA HIS A 222 -8.17 -0.23 0.64
C HIS A 222 -7.72 -0.28 2.10
N GLU A 223 -7.07 0.78 2.58
CA GLU A 223 -6.54 0.84 3.95
C GLU A 223 -7.62 1.17 5.00
N PHE A 224 -8.73 1.77 4.57
CA PHE A 224 -9.85 2.11 5.42
C PHE A 224 -10.80 0.91 5.64
#